data_27d3c4c820f722f5a3e2dd3b6effce59
#
_entry.id   27d3c4c820f722f5a3e2dd3b6effce59
#
_cell.length_a   1.000
_cell.length_b   1.000
_cell.length_c   1.000
_cell.angle_alpha   90.00
_cell.angle_beta   90.00
_cell.angle_gamma   90.00
#
_symmetry.space_group_name_H-M   'P 1'
#
loop_
_entity.id
_entity.type
_entity.pdbx_description
1 polymer ?
#
loop_
_entity_poly.entity_id
_entity_poly.type
_entity_poly.pdbx_seq_one_letter_code
_entity_poly.pdbx_strand_id
1 'polypeptide(L)'
;MEPVSPQIAVNTAVTRDELLDFISSRHHAIVITTRADGRPQASPVTCGVDDGAIVVATYPERAKTRNARRNQQVSVVVLSDDFGGPWVQVDGIAEVLDMPEAVDGLVGYFRSISGEHPDWDEYRQAMVRQGKSLLRITPERWGPVATGGFPPRLA
;
A
#
# COMPACT_ATOMS: atom_id res chain seq x y z
N MET A 1 28.24 -7.61 23.10
CA MET A 1 27.43 -6.97 22.05
C MET A 1 28.20 -5.77 21.52
N GLU A 2 28.46 -5.75 20.24
CA GLU A 2 29.14 -4.62 19.63
C GLU A 2 28.19 -3.41 19.60
N PRO A 3 28.69 -2.20 19.85
CA PRO A 3 27.85 -1.01 19.74
C PRO A 3 27.42 -0.82 18.28
N VAL A 4 26.12 -0.58 18.07
CA VAL A 4 25.59 -0.23 16.74
C VAL A 4 26.12 1.15 16.38
N SER A 5 26.83 1.25 15.26
CA SER A 5 27.28 2.56 14.76
C SER A 5 26.08 3.44 14.44
N PRO A 6 26.12 4.75 14.79
CA PRO A 6 25.05 5.65 14.41
C PRO A 6 24.88 5.66 12.89
N GLN A 7 23.61 5.55 12.46
CA GLN A 7 23.29 5.67 11.04
C GLN A 7 22.84 7.09 10.72
N ILE A 8 23.32 7.59 9.61
CA ILE A 8 22.88 8.88 9.08
C ILE A 8 21.61 8.63 8.24
N ALA A 9 20.61 9.47 8.44
CA ALA A 9 19.37 9.42 7.66
C ALA A 9 19.67 9.64 6.18
N VAL A 10 19.05 8.84 5.32
CA VAL A 10 19.21 8.90 3.87
C VAL A 10 17.85 9.11 3.22
N ASN A 11 17.81 10.03 2.26
CA ASN A 11 16.64 10.28 1.43
C ASN A 11 17.03 10.12 -0.03
N THR A 12 16.38 9.18 -0.74
CA THR A 12 16.67 8.90 -2.14
C THR A 12 15.45 9.19 -2.98
N ALA A 13 15.52 10.22 -3.84
CA ALA A 13 14.47 10.51 -4.79
C ALA A 13 14.35 9.37 -5.81
N VAL A 14 13.14 8.97 -6.11
CA VAL A 14 12.87 7.84 -7.01
C VAL A 14 11.89 8.24 -8.10
N THR A 15 12.05 7.64 -9.27
CA THR A 15 11.09 7.71 -10.36
C THR A 15 9.86 6.84 -10.05
N ARG A 16 8.80 6.96 -10.87
CA ARG A 16 7.62 6.11 -10.73
C ARG A 16 7.97 4.62 -10.80
N ASP A 17 8.79 4.21 -11.76
CA ASP A 17 9.17 2.82 -11.92
C ASP A 17 10.00 2.31 -10.74
N GLU A 18 10.93 3.13 -10.26
CA GLU A 18 11.71 2.81 -9.07
C GLU A 18 10.83 2.73 -7.81
N LEU A 19 9.84 3.62 -7.69
CA LEU A 19 8.86 3.58 -6.59
C LEU A 19 8.09 2.27 -6.59
N LEU A 20 7.53 1.89 -7.73
CA LEU A 20 6.73 0.67 -7.83
C LEU A 20 7.58 -0.58 -7.61
N ASP A 21 8.82 -0.57 -8.09
CA ASP A 21 9.78 -1.66 -7.83
C ASP A 21 10.08 -1.79 -6.33
N PHE A 22 10.32 -0.66 -5.67
CA PHE A 22 10.54 -0.63 -4.21
C PHE A 22 9.35 -1.23 -3.44
N ILE A 23 8.12 -0.85 -3.83
CA ILE A 23 6.90 -1.32 -3.15
C ILE A 23 6.62 -2.78 -3.45
N SER A 24 6.98 -3.28 -4.63
CA SER A 24 6.60 -4.62 -5.11
C SER A 24 7.04 -5.76 -4.19
N SER A 25 8.10 -5.58 -3.44
CA SER A 25 8.62 -6.56 -2.46
C SER A 25 8.26 -6.21 -1.01
N ARG A 26 7.47 -5.16 -0.80
CA ARG A 26 7.09 -4.67 0.54
C ARG A 26 5.58 -4.65 0.66
N HIS A 27 5.06 -5.47 1.55
CA HIS A 27 3.62 -5.70 1.65
C HIS A 27 2.98 -5.10 2.90
N HIS A 28 3.76 -4.55 3.80
CA HIS A 28 3.26 -3.89 5.00
C HIS A 28 3.11 -2.39 4.76
N ALA A 29 1.90 -1.91 4.88
CA ALA A 29 1.62 -0.50 4.61
C ALA A 29 0.56 0.05 5.56
N ILE A 30 0.49 1.37 5.63
CA ILE A 30 -0.58 2.11 6.30
C ILE A 30 -1.31 2.91 5.23
N VAL A 31 -2.60 2.68 5.07
CA VAL A 31 -3.45 3.51 4.21
C VAL A 31 -4.08 4.60 5.06
N ILE A 32 -3.98 5.83 4.60
CA ILE A 32 -4.53 7.01 5.26
C ILE A 32 -5.62 7.58 4.35
N THR A 33 -6.85 7.61 4.88
CA THR A 33 -8.02 8.16 4.21
C THR A 33 -8.58 9.34 5.02
N THR A 34 -9.50 10.10 4.43
CA THR A 34 -10.08 11.27 5.07
C THR A 34 -11.48 10.94 5.58
N ARG A 35 -11.70 11.12 6.87
CA ARG A 35 -13.02 10.97 7.49
C ARG A 35 -13.98 12.07 7.02
N ALA A 36 -15.27 11.85 7.24
CA ALA A 36 -16.30 12.83 6.90
C ALA A 36 -16.07 14.19 7.56
N ASP A 37 -15.46 14.23 8.75
CA ASP A 37 -15.13 15.46 9.47
C ASP A 37 -13.79 16.08 9.04
N GLY A 38 -13.11 15.50 8.05
CA GLY A 38 -11.83 16.00 7.52
C GLY A 38 -10.60 15.47 8.23
N ARG A 39 -10.73 14.72 9.31
CA ARG A 39 -9.58 14.15 10.02
C ARG A 39 -9.07 12.89 9.31
N PRO A 40 -7.78 12.58 9.42
CA PRO A 40 -7.24 11.37 8.83
C PRO A 40 -7.67 10.11 9.59
N GLN A 41 -7.86 9.02 8.85
CA GLN A 41 -8.06 7.68 9.38
C GLN A 41 -6.99 6.78 8.80
N ALA A 42 -6.22 6.10 9.64
CA ALA A 42 -5.10 5.25 9.25
C ALA A 42 -5.41 3.79 9.54
N SER A 43 -5.09 2.91 8.60
CA SER A 43 -5.29 1.46 8.74
C SER A 43 -4.05 0.70 8.28
N PRO A 44 -3.52 -0.22 9.10
CA PRO A 44 -2.53 -1.19 8.62
C PRO A 44 -3.16 -2.13 7.58
N VAL A 45 -2.45 -2.37 6.51
CA VAL A 45 -2.92 -3.21 5.40
C VAL A 45 -1.77 -4.04 4.83
N THR A 46 -2.14 -5.11 4.13
CA THR A 46 -1.23 -5.79 3.21
C THR A 46 -1.43 -5.22 1.82
N CYS A 47 -0.37 -4.76 1.18
CA CYS A 47 -0.44 -4.17 -0.15
C CYS A 47 0.36 -4.97 -1.17
N GLY A 48 -0.02 -4.82 -2.42
CA GLY A 48 0.73 -5.32 -3.57
C GLY A 48 0.81 -4.24 -4.64
N VAL A 49 1.52 -4.53 -5.71
CA VAL A 49 1.58 -3.71 -6.91
C VAL A 49 1.05 -4.53 -8.07
N ASP A 50 0.09 -4.01 -8.78
CA ASP A 50 -0.51 -4.66 -9.94
C ASP A 50 -0.89 -3.60 -10.98
N ASP A 51 -0.43 -3.82 -12.21
CA ASP A 51 -0.74 -2.94 -13.35
C ASP A 51 -0.52 -1.45 -13.04
N GLY A 52 0.63 -1.14 -12.46
CA GLY A 52 1.05 0.24 -12.20
C GLY A 52 0.36 0.92 -11.01
N ALA A 53 -0.39 0.19 -10.20
CA ALA A 53 -1.09 0.71 -9.03
C ALA A 53 -0.74 -0.07 -7.76
N ILE A 54 -0.92 0.60 -6.63
CA ILE A 54 -0.88 -0.05 -5.32
C ILE A 54 -2.27 -0.62 -5.07
N VAL A 55 -2.34 -1.90 -4.73
CA VAL A 55 -3.61 -2.60 -4.53
C VAL A 55 -3.73 -3.14 -3.12
N VAL A 56 -4.94 -3.04 -2.57
CA VAL A 56 -5.26 -3.46 -1.20
C VAL A 56 -6.64 -4.11 -1.20
N ALA A 57 -6.72 -5.34 -0.69
CA ALA A 57 -8.01 -6.01 -0.49
C ALA A 57 -8.67 -5.48 0.79
N THR A 58 -9.97 -5.28 0.74
CA THR A 58 -10.75 -4.75 1.85
C THR A 58 -12.20 -5.25 1.75
N TYR A 59 -13.07 -4.67 2.54
CA TYR A 59 -14.51 -4.92 2.52
C TYR A 59 -15.28 -3.61 2.41
N PRO A 60 -16.48 -3.61 1.81
CA PRO A 60 -17.29 -2.39 1.66
C PRO A 60 -17.57 -1.67 2.98
N GLU A 61 -17.69 -2.41 4.08
CA GLU A 61 -18.06 -1.86 5.39
C GLU A 61 -16.90 -1.19 6.13
N ARG A 62 -15.66 -1.42 5.70
CA ARG A 62 -14.49 -0.85 6.40
C ARG A 62 -14.43 0.66 6.25
N ALA A 63 -13.95 1.33 7.31
CA ALA A 63 -13.86 2.79 7.35
C ALA A 63 -13.05 3.34 6.17
N LYS A 64 -11.91 2.74 5.86
CA LYS A 64 -11.05 3.18 4.74
C LYS A 64 -11.76 3.09 3.40
N THR A 65 -12.60 2.07 3.20
CA THR A 65 -13.35 1.89 1.95
C THR A 65 -14.42 2.96 1.82
N ARG A 66 -15.19 3.19 2.88
CA ARG A 66 -16.23 4.23 2.91
C ARG A 66 -15.63 5.62 2.73
N ASN A 67 -14.50 5.89 3.38
CA ASN A 67 -13.80 7.16 3.25
C ASN A 67 -13.27 7.38 1.83
N ALA A 68 -12.67 6.34 1.22
CA ALA A 68 -12.14 6.43 -0.14
C ALA A 68 -13.23 6.64 -1.19
N ARG A 69 -14.45 6.12 -0.97
CA ARG A 69 -15.60 6.42 -1.86
C ARG A 69 -15.96 7.90 -1.83
N ARG A 70 -15.96 8.48 -0.63
CA ARG A 70 -16.35 9.89 -0.45
C ARG A 70 -15.25 10.85 -0.88
N ASN A 71 -13.99 10.49 -0.62
CA ASN A 71 -12.82 11.27 -0.99
C ASN A 71 -11.74 10.32 -1.50
N GLN A 72 -11.51 10.36 -2.80
CA GLN A 72 -10.55 9.46 -3.46
C GLN A 72 -9.09 9.81 -3.19
N GLN A 73 -8.80 10.98 -2.66
CA GLN A 73 -7.43 11.36 -2.29
C GLN A 73 -7.02 10.60 -1.04
N VAL A 74 -5.99 9.77 -1.20
CA VAL A 74 -5.47 8.93 -0.12
C VAL A 74 -3.96 9.01 -0.08
N SER A 75 -3.39 8.59 1.06
CA SER A 75 -1.95 8.42 1.19
C SER A 75 -1.65 7.00 1.66
N VAL A 76 -0.51 6.48 1.25
CA VAL A 76 -0.03 5.16 1.66
C VAL A 76 1.40 5.30 2.14
N VAL A 77 1.67 4.82 3.35
CA VAL A 77 3.03 4.68 3.86
C VAL A 77 3.42 3.21 3.71
N VAL A 78 4.39 2.94 2.85
CA VAL A 78 4.89 1.57 2.63
C VAL A 78 6.14 1.36 3.47
N LEU A 79 6.10 0.34 4.31
CA LEU A 79 7.14 0.03 5.28
C LEU A 79 7.96 -1.18 4.81
N SER A 80 9.17 -1.30 5.34
CA SER A 80 9.93 -2.54 5.23
C SER A 80 9.51 -3.52 6.32
N ASP A 81 9.79 -4.82 6.13
CA ASP A 81 9.50 -5.82 7.16
C ASP A 81 10.25 -5.53 8.45
N ASP A 82 11.49 -5.06 8.35
CA ASP A 82 12.18 -4.44 9.48
C ASP A 82 11.64 -3.01 9.63
N PHE A 83 11.03 -2.73 10.77
CA PHE A 83 10.44 -1.41 11.05
C PHE A 83 11.45 -0.26 10.94
N GLY A 84 12.72 -0.51 11.20
CA GLY A 84 13.81 0.47 11.03
C GLY A 84 14.32 0.60 9.60
N GLY A 85 13.79 -0.20 8.67
CA GLY A 85 14.22 -0.19 7.27
C GLY A 85 13.67 0.99 6.46
N PRO A 86 14.02 1.05 5.18
CA PRO A 86 13.55 2.13 4.30
C PRO A 86 12.03 2.11 4.13
N TRP A 87 11.46 3.30 3.95
CA TRP A 87 10.02 3.50 3.78
C TRP A 87 9.76 4.62 2.78
N VAL A 88 8.53 4.68 2.28
CA VAL A 88 8.10 5.75 1.36
C VAL A 88 6.65 6.10 1.63
N GLN A 89 6.30 7.38 1.49
CA GLN A 89 4.93 7.83 1.48
C GLN A 89 4.52 8.24 0.08
N VAL A 90 3.36 7.72 -0.34
CA VAL A 90 2.77 7.96 -1.65
C VAL A 90 1.42 8.64 -1.45
N ASP A 91 1.19 9.75 -2.14
CA ASP A 91 -0.13 10.34 -2.27
C ASP A 91 -0.72 9.88 -3.62
N GLY A 92 -1.97 9.45 -3.61
CA GLY A 92 -2.59 8.93 -4.82
C GLY A 92 -4.10 9.04 -4.82
N ILE A 93 -4.68 8.55 -5.91
CA ILE A 93 -6.13 8.49 -6.11
C ILE A 93 -6.57 7.05 -5.98
N ALA A 94 -7.52 6.80 -5.07
CA ALA A 94 -8.08 5.47 -4.83
C ALA A 94 -9.35 5.29 -5.64
N GLU A 95 -9.40 4.21 -6.40
CA GLU A 95 -10.62 3.68 -6.99
C GLU A 95 -11.08 2.51 -6.11
N VAL A 96 -12.37 2.48 -5.78
CA VAL A 96 -12.97 1.37 -5.04
C VAL A 96 -13.71 0.48 -6.03
N LEU A 97 -13.31 -0.77 -6.12
CA LEU A 97 -13.99 -1.76 -6.93
C LEU A 97 -14.71 -2.76 -6.01
N ASP A 98 -16.00 -2.97 -6.28
CA ASP A 98 -16.83 -3.94 -5.58
C ASP A 98 -17.08 -5.17 -6.46
N MET A 99 -17.75 -6.18 -5.93
CA MET A 99 -18.17 -7.33 -6.70
C MET A 99 -19.26 -6.97 -7.71
N PRO A 100 -19.22 -7.53 -8.93
CA PRO A 100 -18.25 -8.53 -9.42
C PRO A 100 -16.96 -7.95 -10.01
N GLU A 101 -16.86 -6.64 -10.21
CA GLU A 101 -15.77 -5.99 -10.91
C GLU A 101 -14.41 -6.18 -10.21
N ALA A 102 -14.41 -6.37 -8.89
CA ALA A 102 -13.19 -6.52 -8.10
C ALA A 102 -12.45 -7.83 -8.32
N VAL A 103 -13.09 -8.86 -8.89
CA VAL A 103 -12.53 -10.23 -8.94
C VAL A 103 -11.18 -10.28 -9.63
N ASP A 104 -11.07 -9.72 -10.83
CA ASP A 104 -9.82 -9.76 -11.59
C ASP A 104 -8.70 -9.00 -10.86
N GLY A 105 -9.02 -7.85 -10.27
CA GLY A 105 -8.07 -7.08 -9.48
C GLY A 105 -7.63 -7.82 -8.21
N LEU A 106 -8.50 -8.59 -7.59
CA LEU A 106 -8.16 -9.42 -6.43
C LEU A 106 -7.25 -10.59 -6.82
N VAL A 107 -7.41 -11.15 -8.01
CA VAL A 107 -6.48 -12.14 -8.55
C VAL A 107 -5.07 -11.52 -8.69
N GLY A 108 -4.98 -10.34 -9.29
CA GLY A 108 -3.72 -9.61 -9.42
C GLY A 108 -3.10 -9.27 -8.06
N TYR A 109 -3.93 -8.84 -7.11
CA TYR A 109 -3.52 -8.58 -5.73
C TYR A 109 -2.91 -9.82 -5.07
N PHE A 110 -3.59 -10.94 -5.11
CA PHE A 110 -3.08 -12.19 -4.52
C PHE A 110 -1.77 -12.61 -5.20
N ARG A 111 -1.74 -12.60 -6.53
CA ARG A 111 -0.56 -13.00 -7.30
C ARG A 111 0.65 -12.12 -6.98
N SER A 112 0.45 -10.83 -6.81
CA SER A 112 1.54 -9.87 -6.52
C SER A 112 2.17 -10.08 -5.14
N ILE A 113 1.42 -10.66 -4.20
CA ILE A 113 1.88 -10.87 -2.82
C ILE A 113 2.34 -12.31 -2.60
N SER A 114 1.59 -13.28 -3.09
CA SER A 114 1.74 -14.69 -2.74
C SER A 114 2.09 -15.60 -3.93
N GLY A 115 2.13 -15.05 -5.15
CA GLY A 115 2.37 -15.84 -6.36
C GLY A 115 1.12 -16.58 -6.83
N GLU A 116 1.32 -17.69 -7.53
CA GLU A 116 0.21 -18.44 -8.11
C GLU A 116 -0.61 -19.17 -7.05
N HIS A 117 -1.93 -19.05 -7.16
CA HIS A 117 -2.86 -19.81 -6.33
C HIS A 117 -3.03 -21.23 -6.92
N PRO A 118 -3.14 -22.28 -6.08
CA PRO A 118 -3.31 -23.64 -6.57
C PRO A 118 -4.66 -23.88 -7.26
N ASP A 119 -5.66 -23.04 -6.99
CA ASP A 119 -7.00 -23.17 -7.59
C ASP A 119 -7.64 -21.78 -7.75
N TRP A 120 -7.42 -21.15 -8.90
CA TRP A 120 -7.96 -19.83 -9.18
C TRP A 120 -9.49 -19.79 -9.23
N ASP A 121 -10.14 -20.86 -9.67
CA ASP A 121 -11.59 -20.89 -9.73
C ASP A 121 -12.19 -20.84 -8.31
N GLU A 122 -11.62 -21.61 -7.38
CA GLU A 122 -12.06 -21.57 -5.97
C GLU A 122 -11.76 -20.20 -5.36
N TYR A 123 -10.59 -19.61 -5.64
CA TYR A 123 -10.26 -18.27 -5.15
C TYR A 123 -11.26 -17.23 -5.62
N ARG A 124 -11.59 -17.22 -6.92
CA ARG A 124 -12.57 -16.29 -7.49
C ARG A 124 -13.94 -16.43 -6.83
N GLN A 125 -14.40 -17.66 -6.65
CA GLN A 125 -15.67 -17.93 -5.98
C GLN A 125 -15.66 -17.47 -4.52
N ALA A 126 -14.56 -17.69 -3.82
CA ALA A 126 -14.40 -17.24 -2.43
C ALA A 126 -14.45 -15.71 -2.32
N MET A 127 -13.85 -14.99 -3.24
CA MET A 127 -13.90 -13.52 -3.23
C MET A 127 -15.32 -12.99 -3.41
N VAL A 128 -16.09 -13.62 -4.30
CA VAL A 128 -17.49 -13.26 -4.50
C VAL A 128 -18.31 -13.56 -3.25
N ARG A 129 -18.16 -14.77 -2.66
CA ARG A 129 -18.88 -15.14 -1.45
C ARG A 129 -18.59 -14.21 -0.28
N GLN A 130 -17.34 -13.79 -0.15
CA GLN A 130 -16.91 -12.89 0.93
C GLN A 130 -17.31 -11.44 0.68
N GLY A 131 -17.70 -11.10 -0.54
CA GLY A 131 -18.09 -9.73 -0.89
C GLY A 131 -16.95 -8.73 -0.76
N LYS A 132 -15.73 -9.14 -1.05
CA LYS A 132 -14.56 -8.25 -0.94
C LYS A 132 -14.59 -7.11 -1.92
N SER A 133 -13.97 -6.01 -1.51
CA SER A 133 -13.66 -4.86 -2.37
C SER A 133 -12.16 -4.75 -2.57
N LEU A 134 -11.76 -4.05 -3.62
CA LEU A 134 -10.38 -3.72 -3.90
C LEU A 134 -10.21 -2.20 -3.89
N LEU A 135 -9.21 -1.73 -3.18
CA LEU A 135 -8.69 -0.37 -3.36
C LEU A 135 -7.57 -0.43 -4.38
N ARG A 136 -7.71 0.35 -5.44
CA ARG A 136 -6.70 0.51 -6.47
C ARG A 136 -6.21 1.94 -6.42
N ILE A 137 -4.95 2.12 -6.01
CA ILE A 137 -4.39 3.44 -5.72
C ILE A 137 -3.35 3.77 -6.78
N THR A 138 -3.65 4.78 -7.59
CA THR A 138 -2.72 5.28 -8.61
C THR A 138 -1.84 6.35 -7.98
N PRO A 139 -0.52 6.15 -7.92
CA PRO A 139 0.38 7.17 -7.38
C PRO A 139 0.33 8.46 -8.19
N GLU A 140 0.22 9.60 -7.50
CA GLU A 140 0.29 10.92 -8.11
C GLU A 140 1.60 11.62 -7.77
N ARG A 141 1.99 11.58 -6.49
CA ARG A 141 3.26 12.13 -6.01
C ARG A 141 3.74 11.31 -4.83
N TRP A 142 5.02 11.36 -4.56
CA TRP A 142 5.64 10.61 -3.48
C TRP A 142 6.88 11.33 -2.96
N GLY A 143 7.19 11.05 -1.70
CA GLY A 143 8.43 11.47 -1.10
C GLY A 143 9.60 10.59 -1.55
N PRO A 144 10.79 10.87 -1.03
CA PRO A 144 11.92 9.98 -1.26
C PRO A 144 11.73 8.65 -0.55
N VAL A 145 12.44 7.62 -1.01
CA VAL A 145 12.67 6.43 -0.20
C VAL A 145 13.66 6.84 0.90
N ALA A 146 13.21 6.72 2.15
CA ALA A 146 13.90 7.29 3.29
C ALA A 146 14.31 6.23 4.30
N THR A 147 15.43 6.47 4.96
CA THR A 147 15.78 5.76 6.19
C THR A 147 15.92 6.77 7.32
N GLY A 148 15.44 6.39 8.52
CA GLY A 148 15.66 7.20 9.71
C GLY A 148 17.11 7.18 10.15
N GLY A 149 17.46 8.08 11.06
CA GLY A 149 18.80 8.14 11.61
C GLY A 149 19.17 9.56 12.01
N PHE A 150 20.45 9.75 12.29
CA PHE A 150 20.97 11.07 12.62
C PHE A 150 20.95 11.99 11.39
N PRO A 151 20.69 13.29 11.57
CA PRO A 151 20.76 14.23 10.44
C PRO A 151 22.18 14.33 9.89
N PRO A 152 22.36 14.62 8.58
CA PRO A 152 23.69 14.67 7.96
C PRO A 152 24.70 15.60 8.63
N ARG A 153 24.22 16.66 9.31
CA ARG A 153 25.11 17.57 10.05
C ARG A 153 25.88 16.89 11.19
N LEU A 154 25.46 15.70 11.59
CA LEU A 154 26.10 14.90 12.66
C LEU A 154 26.95 13.76 12.10
N ALA A 155 27.14 13.76 10.78
CA ALA A 155 27.97 12.74 10.13
C ALA A 155 29.45 12.87 10.51
#